data_7a7eb9d3c0efb5c1645785be4a97c5e0
#
_entry.id   7a7eb9d3c0efb5c1645785be4a97c5e0
#
_cell.length_a   1.000
_cell.length_b   1.000
_cell.length_c   1.000
_cell.angle_alpha   90.00
_cell.angle_beta   90.00
_cell.angle_gamma   90.00
#
_symmetry.space_group_name_H-M   'P 1'
#
loop_
_entity.id
_entity.type
_entity.pdbx_description
1 polymer ?
#
loop_
_entity_poly.entity_id
_entity_poly.type
_entity_poly.pdbx_seq_one_letter_code
_entity_poly.pdbx_strand_id
1 'polypeptide(L)'
;MTDSSEFSLEWRSSRHARRLLTLGLAALFIATVARRPEFAGLAAPALLLLAAGRSQQRPPRVSLRARPSTRRAFEGELVAIDVLVEGQGGCSARWTWHPGPEIEPVGPAAADGPAARFTFSPQRWGRRQIGAVDLVLRDRWRLAEGHLTVNLPTLDCYPAPAGQRTHVVLSRLPNRLGEHAARTFGEGLEFAGVREYVPGDRQRSINWPASTRRGRLQVNTFAAERSQDVVLLVDGTSDVGEPGSSALDLALRGAAAAARTYLDARDRVGVINYHWGSVGWLGPGLGRRQVYRIIDSMLASERGGTGPSGAAQGTSMRRLPRAALPPGALVVVFSPLLDQRFVEILRDMRERGFTMLVVDVLNADPPTRPRVTDRMARRIWQMEQEAIRFSLRELGVPVVHWDGISSLDLPLARY
;
A
#
# COMPACT_ATOMS: atom_id res chain seq x y z
N MET A 1 4.23 4.54 21.71
CA MET A 1 3.94 5.82 22.36
C MET A 1 2.44 6.06 22.20
N THR A 2 1.72 6.17 23.29
CA THR A 2 0.28 6.38 23.37
C THR A 2 0.02 7.87 23.22
N ASP A 3 -0.37 8.30 22.01
CA ASP A 3 -0.80 9.69 21.82
C ASP A 3 -2.16 9.89 22.53
N SER A 4 -2.12 10.33 23.77
CA SER A 4 -3.27 10.94 24.44
C SER A 4 -3.20 12.42 24.18
N SER A 5 -4.09 12.93 23.35
CA SER A 5 -4.19 14.36 23.12
C SER A 5 -5.26 14.94 24.03
N GLU A 6 -4.92 16.02 24.75
CA GLU A 6 -5.89 16.81 25.51
C GLU A 6 -6.56 17.85 24.62
N PHE A 7 -7.87 17.92 24.71
CA PHE A 7 -8.67 18.84 23.92
C PHE A 7 -9.52 19.73 24.84
N SER A 8 -9.61 20.99 24.55
CA SER A 8 -10.53 21.91 25.18
C SER A 8 -11.93 21.76 24.58
N LEU A 9 -12.94 21.70 25.42
CA LEU A 9 -14.33 21.56 25.01
C LEU A 9 -15.07 22.88 25.12
N GLU A 10 -15.70 23.30 24.03
CA GLU A 10 -16.66 24.38 24.04
C GLU A 10 -18.08 23.82 24.28
N TRP A 11 -18.65 24.18 25.42
CA TRP A 11 -20.00 23.75 25.79
C TRP A 11 -21.04 24.73 25.23
N ARG A 12 -22.00 24.20 24.51
CA ARG A 12 -23.12 24.95 23.92
C ARG A 12 -24.45 24.44 24.48
N SER A 13 -25.43 25.35 24.56
CA SER A 13 -26.79 24.97 24.98
C SER A 13 -27.39 24.00 23.95
N SER A 14 -27.87 22.86 24.45
CA SER A 14 -28.51 21.84 23.61
C SER A 14 -29.84 22.33 23.02
N ARG A 15 -30.34 21.64 22.00
CA ARG A 15 -31.70 21.89 21.49
C ARG A 15 -32.76 21.67 22.55
N HIS A 16 -32.53 20.74 23.49
CA HIS A 16 -33.44 20.47 24.59
C HIS A 16 -33.48 21.64 25.59
N ALA A 17 -32.35 22.20 25.95
CA ALA A 17 -32.29 23.39 26.81
C ALA A 17 -33.00 24.59 26.20
N ARG A 18 -32.79 24.82 24.89
CA ARG A 18 -33.50 25.92 24.20
C ARG A 18 -35.00 25.73 24.15
N ARG A 19 -35.50 24.48 23.93
CA ARG A 19 -36.93 24.19 23.98
C ARG A 19 -37.51 24.39 25.36
N LEU A 20 -36.82 23.93 26.41
CA LEU A 20 -37.26 24.18 27.80
C LEU A 20 -37.33 25.67 28.12
N LEU A 21 -36.32 26.43 27.68
CA LEU A 21 -36.32 27.86 27.85
C LEU A 21 -37.49 28.56 27.12
N THR A 22 -37.74 28.19 25.87
CA THR A 22 -38.86 28.76 25.09
C THR A 22 -40.21 28.41 25.69
N LEU A 23 -40.39 27.14 26.18
CA LEU A 23 -41.62 26.73 26.84
C LEU A 23 -41.81 27.48 28.19
N GLY A 24 -40.77 27.58 28.99
CA GLY A 24 -40.81 28.34 30.24
C GLY A 24 -41.16 29.84 30.01
N LEU A 25 -40.52 30.47 29.03
CA LEU A 25 -40.81 31.85 28.70
C LEU A 25 -42.24 32.03 28.14
N ALA A 26 -42.70 31.13 27.30
CA ALA A 26 -44.06 31.13 26.77
C ALA A 26 -45.12 31.01 27.89
N ALA A 27 -44.88 30.09 28.83
CA ALA A 27 -45.78 29.94 29.99
C ALA A 27 -45.83 31.20 30.85
N LEU A 28 -44.70 31.86 31.12
CA LEU A 28 -44.65 33.15 31.82
C LEU A 28 -45.35 34.27 31.05
N PHE A 29 -45.16 34.32 29.73
CA PHE A 29 -45.81 35.27 28.87
C PHE A 29 -47.34 35.10 28.91
N ILE A 30 -47.84 33.86 28.81
CA ILE A 30 -49.27 33.55 28.91
C ILE A 30 -49.81 33.93 30.30
N ALA A 31 -49.09 33.65 31.38
CA ALA A 31 -49.45 34.04 32.71
C ALA A 31 -49.67 35.56 32.87
N THR A 32 -48.78 36.35 32.27
CA THR A 32 -48.85 37.81 32.30
C THR A 32 -50.01 38.34 31.46
N VAL A 33 -50.15 37.87 30.22
CA VAL A 33 -51.18 38.31 29.28
C VAL A 33 -52.59 37.90 29.74
N ALA A 34 -52.76 36.65 30.21
CA ALA A 34 -54.00 36.13 30.70
C ALA A 34 -54.37 36.64 32.13
N ARG A 35 -53.42 37.34 32.80
CA ARG A 35 -53.52 37.73 34.23
C ARG A 35 -53.86 36.59 35.16
N ARG A 36 -53.39 35.38 34.85
CA ARG A 36 -53.63 34.17 35.61
C ARG A 36 -52.30 33.57 36.14
N PRO A 37 -52.00 33.74 37.42
CA PRO A 37 -50.73 33.29 38.02
C PRO A 37 -50.54 31.77 38.00
N GLU A 38 -51.62 31.00 37.81
CA GLU A 38 -51.53 29.51 37.74
C GLU A 38 -50.66 29.04 36.57
N PHE A 39 -50.64 29.79 35.48
CA PHE A 39 -49.78 29.46 34.32
C PHE A 39 -48.29 29.68 34.61
N ALA A 40 -47.92 30.52 35.58
CA ALA A 40 -46.53 30.69 36.00
C ALA A 40 -46.01 29.43 36.66
N GLY A 41 -46.86 28.62 37.30
CA GLY A 41 -46.54 27.34 37.87
C GLY A 41 -46.08 26.30 36.82
N LEU A 42 -46.57 26.41 35.58
CA LEU A 42 -46.14 25.52 34.47
C LEU A 42 -44.71 25.83 34.00
N ALA A 43 -44.18 27.05 34.23
CA ALA A 43 -42.81 27.38 33.91
C ALA A 43 -41.80 26.83 34.92
N ALA A 44 -42.22 26.63 36.16
CA ALA A 44 -41.34 26.26 37.27
C ALA A 44 -40.50 24.97 37.00
N PRO A 45 -41.05 23.85 36.54
CA PRO A 45 -40.22 22.65 36.27
C PRO A 45 -39.17 22.87 35.19
N ALA A 46 -39.50 23.62 34.15
CA ALA A 46 -38.54 23.92 33.08
C ALA A 46 -37.39 24.83 33.57
N LEU A 47 -37.74 25.86 34.35
CA LEU A 47 -36.75 26.80 34.91
C LEU A 47 -35.88 26.13 35.98
N LEU A 48 -36.45 25.29 36.82
CA LEU A 48 -35.71 24.49 37.82
C LEU A 48 -34.71 23.54 37.17
N LEU A 49 -35.13 22.84 36.13
CA LEU A 49 -34.21 21.97 35.35
C LEU A 49 -33.07 22.77 34.74
N LEU A 50 -33.34 23.93 34.15
CA LEU A 50 -32.33 24.81 33.60
C LEU A 50 -31.36 25.34 34.65
N ALA A 51 -31.86 25.69 35.84
CA ALA A 51 -31.05 26.13 36.98
C ALA A 51 -30.18 24.99 37.51
N ALA A 52 -30.75 23.81 37.69
CA ALA A 52 -30.01 22.61 38.11
C ALA A 52 -28.92 22.22 37.09
N GLY A 53 -29.21 22.35 35.81
CA GLY A 53 -28.20 22.10 34.77
C GLY A 53 -27.04 23.10 34.71
N ARG A 54 -27.28 24.35 35.20
CA ARG A 54 -26.21 25.34 35.31
C ARG A 54 -25.24 25.05 36.48
N SER A 55 -25.69 24.42 37.51
CA SER A 55 -24.86 24.07 38.67
C SER A 55 -23.97 22.83 38.39
N GLN A 56 -24.22 22.11 37.31
CA GLN A 56 -23.42 20.93 36.97
C GLN A 56 -22.01 21.33 36.48
N GLN A 57 -21.01 20.77 37.14
CA GLN A 57 -19.63 20.92 36.67
C GLN A 57 -19.44 20.14 35.37
N ARG A 58 -19.00 20.85 34.34
CA ARG A 58 -18.68 20.31 33.01
C ARG A 58 -17.17 20.28 32.86
N PRO A 59 -16.60 19.19 32.38
CA PRO A 59 -15.14 19.14 32.16
C PRO A 59 -14.74 20.14 31.09
N PRO A 60 -13.78 21.04 31.36
CA PRO A 60 -13.29 22.00 30.37
C PRO A 60 -12.35 21.34 29.38
N ARG A 61 -11.77 20.19 29.74
CA ARG A 61 -10.85 19.41 28.94
C ARG A 61 -11.17 17.94 29.03
N VAL A 62 -10.91 17.22 27.95
CA VAL A 62 -10.98 15.76 27.89
C VAL A 62 -9.75 15.24 27.18
N SER A 63 -9.29 14.04 27.56
CA SER A 63 -8.26 13.36 26.82
C SER A 63 -8.88 12.30 25.92
N LEU A 64 -8.43 12.27 24.67
CA LEU A 64 -8.88 11.30 23.69
C LEU A 64 -7.70 10.42 23.29
N ARG A 65 -7.93 9.10 23.27
CA ARG A 65 -7.00 8.11 22.79
C ARG A 65 -7.60 7.38 21.60
N ALA A 66 -6.86 7.34 20.48
CA ALA A 66 -7.22 6.56 19.31
C ALA A 66 -6.11 5.53 19.05
N ARG A 67 -6.47 4.26 19.04
CA ARG A 67 -5.52 3.16 18.84
C ARG A 67 -6.00 2.24 17.74
N PRO A 68 -5.38 2.26 16.56
CA PRO A 68 -5.63 1.25 15.57
C PRO A 68 -5.06 -0.10 16.05
N SER A 69 -5.74 -1.20 15.73
CA SER A 69 -5.29 -2.57 16.04
C SER A 69 -3.94 -2.89 15.40
N THR A 70 -3.68 -2.29 14.25
CA THR A 70 -2.41 -2.34 13.54
C THR A 70 -2.12 -1.00 12.86
N ARG A 71 -0.84 -0.70 12.65
CA ARG A 71 -0.42 0.46 11.84
C ARG A 71 -0.18 0.11 10.38
N ARG A 72 -0.18 -1.18 10.06
CA ARG A 72 0.07 -1.75 8.74
C ARG A 72 -0.98 -2.79 8.46
N ALA A 73 -1.62 -2.69 7.31
CA ALA A 73 -2.62 -3.64 6.87
C ALA A 73 -2.51 -3.86 5.37
N PHE A 74 -3.06 -4.95 4.87
CA PHE A 74 -3.19 -5.17 3.43
C PHE A 74 -4.52 -4.61 2.92
N GLU A 75 -4.58 -4.33 1.61
CA GLU A 75 -5.85 -4.00 0.94
C GLU A 75 -6.88 -5.10 1.20
N GLY A 76 -8.09 -4.68 1.58
CA GLY A 76 -9.19 -5.60 1.88
C GLY A 76 -9.10 -6.27 3.26
N GLU A 77 -8.04 -6.06 4.06
CA GLU A 77 -7.92 -6.62 5.40
C GLU A 77 -8.83 -5.87 6.38
N LEU A 78 -9.47 -6.62 7.29
CA LEU A 78 -10.29 -6.02 8.32
C LEU A 78 -9.41 -5.46 9.44
N VAL A 79 -9.52 -4.15 9.64
CA VAL A 79 -8.79 -3.42 10.68
C VAL A 79 -9.78 -2.77 11.62
N ALA A 80 -9.47 -2.73 12.91
CA ALA A 80 -10.26 -2.03 13.91
C ALA A 80 -9.48 -0.83 14.47
N ILE A 81 -10.21 0.21 14.86
CA ILE A 81 -9.69 1.32 15.65
C ILE A 81 -10.52 1.48 16.90
N ASP A 82 -9.85 1.48 18.04
CA ASP A 82 -10.44 1.75 19.34
C ASP A 82 -10.25 3.23 19.69
N VAL A 83 -11.33 3.91 20.00
CA VAL A 83 -11.33 5.30 20.48
C VAL A 83 -11.88 5.32 21.91
N LEU A 84 -11.24 6.08 22.78
CA LEU A 84 -11.57 6.21 24.19
C LEU A 84 -11.50 7.67 24.58
N VAL A 85 -12.52 8.14 25.32
CA VAL A 85 -12.50 9.45 25.98
C VAL A 85 -12.37 9.28 27.48
N GLU A 86 -11.44 10.01 28.07
CA GLU A 86 -11.21 10.06 29.52
C GLU A 86 -11.44 11.49 30.02
N GLY A 87 -11.87 11.61 31.28
CA GLY A 87 -12.13 12.93 31.90
C GLY A 87 -13.51 13.51 31.59
N GLN A 88 -14.46 12.71 31.10
CA GLN A 88 -15.81 13.17 30.72
C GLN A 88 -16.73 13.57 31.90
N GLY A 89 -16.31 13.36 33.14
CA GLY A 89 -17.04 13.89 34.33
C GLY A 89 -18.50 13.45 34.48
N GLY A 90 -18.86 12.21 34.09
CA GLY A 90 -20.23 11.69 34.14
C GLY A 90 -21.12 12.13 32.96
N CYS A 91 -20.57 12.78 31.94
CA CYS A 91 -21.27 13.09 30.69
C CYS A 91 -21.42 11.82 29.84
N SER A 92 -22.52 11.72 29.09
CA SER A 92 -22.67 10.68 28.06
C SER A 92 -21.92 11.07 26.79
N ALA A 93 -21.22 10.11 26.22
CA ALA A 93 -20.47 10.31 24.98
C ALA A 93 -21.19 9.62 23.82
N ARG A 94 -21.24 10.29 22.68
CA ARG A 94 -21.65 9.73 21.39
C ARG A 94 -20.60 9.99 20.37
N TRP A 95 -20.22 8.95 19.66
CA TRP A 95 -19.24 8.96 18.59
C TRP A 95 -19.94 8.87 17.24
N THR A 96 -19.44 9.63 16.27
CA THR A 96 -19.79 9.47 14.87
C THR A 96 -18.49 9.46 14.08
N TRP A 97 -18.24 8.38 13.38
CA TRP A 97 -17.04 8.25 12.55
C TRP A 97 -17.34 8.60 11.11
N HIS A 98 -16.47 9.42 10.53
CA HIS A 98 -16.45 9.80 9.13
C HIS A 98 -15.24 9.12 8.49
N PRO A 99 -15.42 8.05 7.71
CA PRO A 99 -14.32 7.34 7.08
C PRO A 99 -13.57 8.24 6.11
N GLY A 100 -12.26 8.05 6.04
CA GLY A 100 -11.41 8.71 5.04
C GLY A 100 -11.66 8.16 3.63
N PRO A 101 -11.08 8.82 2.61
CA PRO A 101 -11.18 8.32 1.24
C PRO A 101 -10.57 6.91 1.14
N GLU A 102 -11.22 6.04 0.38
CA GLU A 102 -10.79 4.66 0.13
C GLU A 102 -10.75 3.77 1.39
N ILE A 103 -11.44 4.18 2.45
CA ILE A 103 -11.70 3.42 3.66
C ILE A 103 -13.17 2.99 3.66
N GLU A 104 -13.42 1.71 3.54
CA GLU A 104 -14.78 1.15 3.57
C GLU A 104 -15.17 0.77 5.01
N PRO A 105 -16.23 1.36 5.57
CA PRO A 105 -16.70 1.01 6.90
C PRO A 105 -17.33 -0.39 6.91
N VAL A 106 -16.94 -1.21 7.89
CA VAL A 106 -17.51 -2.53 8.13
C VAL A 106 -18.21 -2.53 9.48
N GLY A 107 -19.47 -2.12 9.48
CA GLY A 107 -20.26 -2.01 10.70
C GLY A 107 -20.80 -0.60 10.97
N PRO A 108 -21.28 -0.34 12.20
CA PRO A 108 -21.88 0.95 12.54
C PRO A 108 -20.83 2.08 12.58
N ALA A 109 -21.15 3.20 11.93
CA ALA A 109 -20.34 4.41 11.98
C ALA A 109 -20.62 5.29 13.22
N ALA A 110 -21.53 4.89 14.09
CA ALA A 110 -21.86 5.59 15.33
C ALA A 110 -21.90 4.64 16.52
N ALA A 111 -21.47 5.13 17.68
CA ALA A 111 -21.47 4.38 18.93
C ALA A 111 -21.76 5.30 20.13
N ASP A 112 -22.34 4.76 21.18
CA ASP A 112 -22.56 5.45 22.44
C ASP A 112 -21.66 4.87 23.54
N GLY A 113 -21.18 5.70 24.42
CA GLY A 113 -20.36 5.30 25.58
C GLY A 113 -18.97 5.94 25.57
N PRO A 114 -18.17 5.72 26.65
CA PRO A 114 -16.85 6.32 26.79
C PRO A 114 -15.82 5.75 25.83
N ALA A 115 -16.08 4.57 25.28
CA ALA A 115 -15.23 3.91 24.29
C ALA A 115 -16.07 3.47 23.09
N ALA A 116 -15.45 3.48 21.91
CA ALA A 116 -16.05 2.94 20.71
C ALA A 116 -14.99 2.18 19.89
N ARG A 117 -15.46 1.18 19.15
CA ARG A 117 -14.66 0.43 18.19
C ARG A 117 -15.28 0.55 16.82
N PHE A 118 -14.47 1.00 15.85
CA PHE A 118 -14.86 1.06 14.46
C PHE A 118 -14.04 0.07 13.66
N THR A 119 -14.70 -0.71 12.81
CA THR A 119 -14.06 -1.70 11.94
C THR A 119 -14.18 -1.23 10.51
N PHE A 120 -13.12 -1.39 9.74
CA PHE A 120 -13.04 -0.94 8.37
C PHE A 120 -12.09 -1.79 7.54
N SER A 121 -12.19 -1.64 6.22
CA SER A 121 -11.30 -2.27 5.26
C SER A 121 -10.71 -1.19 4.34
N PRO A 122 -9.38 -1.02 4.29
CA PRO A 122 -8.76 -0.14 3.33
C PRO A 122 -8.86 -0.76 1.93
N GLN A 123 -9.32 0.02 0.95
CA GLN A 123 -9.58 -0.45 -0.41
C GLN A 123 -8.42 -0.23 -1.37
N ARG A 124 -7.47 0.60 -1.00
CA ARG A 124 -6.30 0.93 -1.81
C ARG A 124 -5.04 1.00 -0.97
N TRP A 125 -3.94 0.53 -1.55
CA TRP A 125 -2.60 0.65 -0.97
C TRP A 125 -2.19 2.13 -0.80
N GLY A 126 -1.17 2.36 -0.02
CA GLY A 126 -0.67 3.71 0.27
C GLY A 126 -0.85 4.10 1.72
N ARG A 127 -0.46 5.32 2.06
CA ARG A 127 -0.71 5.87 3.39
C ARG A 127 -2.10 6.48 3.43
N ARG A 128 -3.02 5.82 4.12
CA ARG A 128 -4.43 6.21 4.17
C ARG A 128 -4.78 6.85 5.50
N GLN A 129 -5.50 7.96 5.44
CA GLN A 129 -6.09 8.55 6.64
C GLN A 129 -7.34 7.75 7.01
N ILE A 130 -7.41 7.22 8.23
CA ILE A 130 -8.56 6.42 8.68
C ILE A 130 -9.85 7.27 8.70
N GLY A 131 -9.71 8.58 8.76
CA GLY A 131 -10.82 9.52 8.75
C GLY A 131 -10.83 10.41 9.97
N ALA A 132 -12.02 10.90 10.35
CA ALA A 132 -12.23 11.72 11.52
C ALA A 132 -13.37 11.18 12.38
N VAL A 133 -13.32 11.45 13.68
CA VAL A 133 -14.40 11.12 14.62
C VAL A 133 -14.94 12.40 15.21
N ASP A 134 -16.26 12.52 15.20
CA ASP A 134 -17.00 13.51 15.95
C ASP A 134 -17.41 12.92 17.29
N LEU A 135 -16.97 13.53 18.38
CA LEU A 135 -17.38 13.24 19.73
C LEU A 135 -18.36 14.29 20.20
N VAL A 136 -19.55 13.88 20.57
CA VAL A 136 -20.57 14.72 21.21
C VAL A 136 -20.71 14.28 22.66
N LEU A 137 -20.28 15.12 23.58
CA LEU A 137 -20.51 14.92 25.01
C LEU A 137 -21.77 15.65 25.44
N ARG A 138 -22.65 14.95 26.17
CA ARG A 138 -23.88 15.51 26.76
C ARG A 138 -23.83 15.44 28.24
N ASP A 139 -24.17 16.53 28.86
CA ASP A 139 -24.32 16.53 30.33
C ASP A 139 -25.46 15.62 30.79
N ARG A 140 -25.50 15.28 32.09
CA ARG A 140 -26.49 14.37 32.69
C ARG A 140 -27.93 14.77 32.36
N TRP A 141 -28.22 16.07 32.31
CA TRP A 141 -29.56 16.63 32.04
C TRP A 141 -29.80 16.88 30.56
N ARG A 142 -28.83 16.62 29.67
CA ARG A 142 -28.85 16.89 28.22
C ARG A 142 -29.12 18.36 27.89
N LEU A 143 -28.76 19.29 28.80
CA LEU A 143 -28.96 20.71 28.63
C LEU A 143 -27.78 21.39 27.91
N ALA A 144 -26.61 20.78 27.94
CA ALA A 144 -25.44 21.25 27.21
C ALA A 144 -24.81 20.12 26.44
N GLU A 145 -24.20 20.49 25.31
CA GLU A 145 -23.46 19.60 24.42
C GLU A 145 -22.07 20.19 24.16
N GLY A 146 -21.04 19.37 24.34
CA GLY A 146 -19.68 19.68 23.92
C GLY A 146 -19.37 18.91 22.64
N HIS A 147 -18.83 19.58 21.65
CA HIS A 147 -18.49 18.99 20.35
C HIS A 147 -16.98 19.02 20.15
N LEU A 148 -16.44 17.90 19.67
CA LEU A 148 -15.03 17.74 19.36
C LEU A 148 -14.89 16.88 18.10
N THR A 149 -14.19 17.39 17.11
CA THR A 149 -13.81 16.62 15.91
C THR A 149 -12.32 16.35 15.97
N VAL A 150 -11.93 15.09 15.81
CA VAL A 150 -10.54 14.66 15.87
C VAL A 150 -10.20 13.80 14.66
N ASN A 151 -9.10 14.14 13.99
CA ASN A 151 -8.55 13.33 12.92
C ASN A 151 -7.91 12.06 13.50
N LEU A 152 -8.28 10.93 12.94
CA LEU A 152 -7.70 9.63 13.30
C LEU A 152 -6.31 9.48 12.69
N PRO A 153 -5.47 8.60 13.25
CA PRO A 153 -4.13 8.35 12.71
C PRO A 153 -4.18 7.80 11.28
N THR A 154 -3.03 7.85 10.62
CA THR A 154 -2.86 7.24 9.30
C THR A 154 -2.50 5.77 9.42
N LEU A 155 -2.92 4.99 8.43
CA LEU A 155 -2.61 3.58 8.25
C LEU A 155 -1.71 3.42 7.01
N ASP A 156 -0.64 2.65 7.12
CA ASP A 156 0.14 2.22 5.96
C ASP A 156 -0.52 0.96 5.38
N CYS A 157 -1.20 1.13 4.25
CA CYS A 157 -1.88 0.04 3.55
C CYS A 157 -0.95 -0.56 2.49
N TYR A 158 -0.75 -1.86 2.55
CA TYR A 158 0.06 -2.61 1.61
C TYR A 158 -0.79 -3.18 0.48
N PRO A 159 -0.24 -3.32 -0.74
CA PRO A 159 -0.92 -4.02 -1.82
C PRO A 159 -1.35 -5.42 -1.38
N ALA A 160 -2.51 -5.86 -1.84
CA ALA A 160 -3.05 -7.18 -1.50
C ALA A 160 -2.01 -8.28 -1.79
N PRO A 161 -1.81 -9.24 -0.89
CA PRO A 161 -0.87 -10.33 -1.11
C PRO A 161 -1.29 -11.18 -2.31
N ALA A 162 -0.33 -11.66 -3.06
CA ALA A 162 -0.49 -12.40 -4.32
C ALA A 162 -1.43 -13.62 -4.29
N GLY A 163 -1.86 -14.09 -3.14
CA GLY A 163 -2.74 -15.27 -3.01
C GLY A 163 -4.23 -14.97 -3.16
N GLN A 164 -4.65 -13.71 -3.09
CA GLN A 164 -6.08 -13.36 -3.12
C GLN A 164 -6.54 -12.74 -4.45
N ARG A 165 -5.66 -12.06 -5.17
CA ARG A 165 -6.00 -11.36 -6.42
C ARG A 165 -4.99 -11.56 -7.56
N THR A 166 -3.75 -11.96 -7.29
CA THR A 166 -2.67 -12.06 -8.29
C THR A 166 -1.93 -13.37 -8.14
N HIS A 167 -2.02 -14.24 -9.14
CA HIS A 167 -1.22 -15.46 -9.24
C HIS A 167 0.04 -15.16 -10.06
N VAL A 168 1.21 -15.25 -9.43
CA VAL A 168 2.51 -15.17 -10.11
C VAL A 168 3.09 -16.57 -10.18
N VAL A 169 3.40 -17.03 -11.38
CA VAL A 169 4.01 -18.33 -11.63
C VAL A 169 5.40 -18.11 -12.20
N LEU A 170 6.39 -18.78 -11.63
CA LEU A 170 7.74 -18.82 -12.21
C LEU A 170 7.80 -19.95 -13.23
N SER A 171 7.89 -19.60 -14.50
CA SER A 171 8.00 -20.57 -15.59
C SER A 171 9.37 -20.48 -16.25
N ARG A 172 9.82 -21.60 -16.83
CA ARG A 172 10.97 -21.59 -17.74
C ARG A 172 10.49 -20.99 -19.05
N LEU A 173 10.77 -19.71 -19.28
CA LEU A 173 10.53 -19.13 -20.60
C LEU A 173 11.38 -19.86 -21.64
N PRO A 174 10.80 -20.22 -22.82
CA PRO A 174 11.55 -20.92 -23.85
C PRO A 174 12.70 -20.05 -24.34
N ASN A 175 13.87 -20.57 -24.28
CA ASN A 175 15.21 -20.33 -24.87
C ASN A 175 15.53 -19.04 -25.68
N ARG A 176 14.79 -17.94 -25.54
CA ARG A 176 15.11 -16.68 -26.24
C ARG A 176 15.70 -15.59 -25.34
N LEU A 177 15.80 -15.82 -24.05
CA LEU A 177 16.34 -14.87 -23.06
C LEU A 177 17.81 -15.16 -22.71
N GLY A 178 18.64 -15.23 -23.71
CA GLY A 178 20.08 -15.10 -23.52
C GLY A 178 20.86 -16.41 -23.47
N GLU A 179 21.56 -16.69 -24.56
CA GLU A 179 22.61 -17.72 -24.67
C GLU A 179 23.87 -17.46 -23.81
N HIS A 180 23.80 -16.57 -22.83
CA HIS A 180 24.94 -16.14 -22.02
C HIS A 180 24.92 -16.55 -20.54
N ALA A 181 24.02 -17.44 -20.14
CA ALA A 181 24.13 -18.06 -18.82
C ALA A 181 25.16 -19.20 -18.90
N ALA A 182 26.42 -18.84 -18.75
CA ALA A 182 27.49 -19.83 -18.57
C ALA A 182 27.10 -20.77 -17.44
N ARG A 183 26.94 -22.06 -17.76
CA ARG A 183 26.86 -23.18 -16.81
C ARG A 183 28.14 -23.18 -15.98
N THR A 184 28.21 -22.37 -14.96
CA THR A 184 29.30 -22.43 -14.00
C THR A 184 28.95 -23.48 -12.96
N PHE A 185 29.53 -24.66 -13.09
CA PHE A 185 29.54 -25.67 -12.04
C PHE A 185 30.22 -25.05 -10.82
N GLY A 186 29.53 -24.98 -9.69
CA GLY A 186 29.99 -24.33 -8.47
C GLY A 186 29.84 -25.25 -7.24
N GLU A 187 30.34 -24.77 -6.11
CA GLU A 187 30.32 -25.47 -4.83
C GLU A 187 28.94 -25.39 -4.15
N GLY A 188 27.91 -26.01 -4.73
CA GLY A 188 26.61 -26.16 -4.10
C GLY A 188 26.54 -27.39 -3.22
N LEU A 189 25.48 -27.50 -2.40
CA LEU A 189 25.22 -28.67 -1.56
C LEU A 189 24.33 -29.71 -2.25
N GLU A 190 23.67 -29.34 -3.35
CA GLU A 190 22.74 -30.19 -4.07
C GLU A 190 23.48 -31.01 -5.14
N PHE A 191 23.42 -32.34 -5.04
CA PHE A 191 24.07 -33.24 -5.99
C PHE A 191 23.45 -33.09 -7.38
N ALA A 192 24.25 -32.64 -8.37
CA ALA A 192 23.81 -32.42 -9.74
C ALA A 192 24.12 -33.63 -10.64
N GLY A 193 25.19 -34.40 -10.34
CA GLY A 193 25.60 -35.53 -11.15
C GLY A 193 27.04 -35.96 -10.92
N VAL A 194 27.50 -36.90 -11.74
CA VAL A 194 28.89 -37.38 -11.75
C VAL A 194 29.46 -37.18 -13.13
N ARG A 195 30.62 -36.51 -13.23
CA ARG A 195 31.39 -36.33 -14.48
C ARG A 195 32.80 -36.90 -14.36
N GLU A 196 33.48 -37.05 -15.46
CA GLU A 196 34.88 -37.43 -15.48
C GLU A 196 35.78 -36.36 -14.86
N TYR A 197 36.79 -36.80 -14.11
CA TYR A 197 37.78 -35.93 -13.49
C TYR A 197 38.61 -35.19 -14.55
N VAL A 198 38.80 -33.89 -14.32
CA VAL A 198 39.67 -33.06 -15.13
C VAL A 198 40.80 -32.52 -14.22
N PRO A 199 42.06 -32.44 -14.71
CA PRO A 199 43.15 -31.84 -13.93
C PRO A 199 42.77 -30.45 -13.42
N GLY A 200 42.82 -30.25 -12.08
CA GLY A 200 42.36 -29.05 -11.41
C GLY A 200 41.15 -29.25 -10.52
N ASP A 201 40.43 -30.37 -10.64
CA ASP A 201 39.34 -30.73 -9.77
C ASP A 201 39.84 -31.07 -8.34
N ARG A 202 39.04 -30.71 -7.34
CA ARG A 202 39.38 -30.97 -5.94
C ARG A 202 39.28 -32.47 -5.62
N GLN A 203 40.33 -33.02 -5.04
CA GLN A 203 40.39 -34.46 -4.66
C GLN A 203 39.22 -34.90 -3.76
N ARG A 204 38.75 -33.99 -2.88
CA ARG A 204 37.60 -34.27 -1.98
C ARG A 204 36.27 -34.47 -2.72
N SER A 205 36.17 -34.08 -3.97
CA SER A 205 34.97 -34.22 -4.79
C SER A 205 34.98 -35.53 -5.58
N ILE A 206 36.02 -36.35 -5.49
CA ILE A 206 36.13 -37.64 -6.19
C ILE A 206 35.10 -38.62 -5.63
N ASN A 207 34.29 -39.16 -6.52
CA ASN A 207 33.36 -40.24 -6.22
C ASN A 207 34.08 -41.58 -6.39
N TRP A 208 34.68 -42.09 -5.34
CA TRP A 208 35.44 -43.32 -5.36
C TRP A 208 34.64 -44.57 -5.81
N PRO A 209 33.38 -44.77 -5.36
CA PRO A 209 32.54 -45.86 -5.83
C PRO A 209 32.24 -45.83 -7.33
N ALA A 210 31.97 -44.64 -7.87
CA ALA A 210 31.73 -44.46 -9.32
C ALA A 210 33.01 -44.64 -10.12
N SER A 211 34.14 -44.12 -9.61
CA SER A 211 35.46 -44.26 -10.21
C SER A 211 35.90 -45.69 -10.35
N THR A 212 35.72 -46.48 -9.31
CA THR A 212 36.06 -47.91 -9.30
C THR A 212 35.21 -48.71 -10.30
N ARG A 213 33.93 -48.41 -10.41
CA ARG A 213 33.03 -49.12 -11.36
C ARG A 213 33.34 -48.79 -12.82
N ARG A 214 33.78 -47.55 -13.10
CA ARG A 214 34.02 -47.08 -14.46
C ARG A 214 35.47 -47.15 -14.91
N GLY A 215 36.38 -47.52 -14.01
CA GLY A 215 37.82 -47.57 -14.29
C GLY A 215 38.48 -46.22 -14.60
N ARG A 216 37.79 -45.10 -14.32
CA ARG A 216 38.25 -43.70 -14.53
C ARG A 216 37.81 -42.89 -13.38
N LEU A 217 38.64 -41.89 -13.01
CA LEU A 217 38.29 -40.99 -11.93
C LEU A 217 37.01 -40.19 -12.27
N GLN A 218 36.06 -40.26 -11.37
CA GLN A 218 34.78 -39.56 -11.47
C GLN A 218 34.65 -38.57 -10.33
N VAL A 219 34.08 -37.39 -10.61
CA VAL A 219 33.89 -36.32 -9.65
C VAL A 219 32.39 -36.02 -9.48
N ASN A 220 31.95 -35.91 -8.24
CA ASN A 220 30.62 -35.39 -7.95
C ASN A 220 30.56 -33.92 -8.35
N THR A 221 29.58 -33.60 -9.17
CA THR A 221 29.22 -32.21 -9.49
C THR A 221 28.03 -31.82 -8.65
N PHE A 222 28.13 -30.64 -8.04
CA PHE A 222 27.05 -30.07 -7.27
C PHE A 222 26.49 -28.88 -8.03
N ALA A 223 25.17 -28.74 -8.00
CA ALA A 223 24.53 -27.54 -8.50
C ALA A 223 24.90 -26.36 -7.58
N ALA A 224 25.40 -25.28 -8.14
CA ALA A 224 25.60 -24.08 -7.35
C ALA A 224 24.25 -23.60 -6.86
N GLU A 225 24.01 -23.57 -5.55
CA GLU A 225 22.91 -22.80 -4.96
C GLU A 225 23.22 -21.31 -5.17
N ARG A 226 23.02 -20.83 -6.37
CA ARG A 226 23.12 -19.39 -6.65
C ARG A 226 21.74 -18.79 -6.54
N SER A 227 21.52 -18.05 -5.44
CA SER A 227 20.47 -17.05 -5.44
C SER A 227 20.83 -16.01 -6.48
N GLN A 228 19.96 -15.79 -7.45
CA GLN A 228 20.16 -14.76 -8.47
C GLN A 228 19.65 -13.43 -7.96
N ASP A 229 20.29 -12.33 -8.39
CA ASP A 229 19.78 -10.99 -8.13
C ASP A 229 18.62 -10.68 -9.09
N VAL A 230 17.47 -10.36 -8.54
CA VAL A 230 16.28 -9.89 -9.26
C VAL A 230 16.01 -8.46 -8.84
N VAL A 231 15.86 -7.57 -9.80
CA VAL A 231 15.54 -6.16 -9.55
C VAL A 231 14.19 -5.84 -10.16
N LEU A 232 13.23 -5.46 -9.34
CA LEU A 232 11.92 -5.02 -9.77
C LEU A 232 11.99 -3.52 -10.08
N LEU A 233 11.76 -3.14 -11.33
CA LEU A 233 11.73 -1.75 -11.75
C LEU A 233 10.28 -1.31 -11.93
N VAL A 234 9.83 -0.39 -11.09
CA VAL A 234 8.47 0.14 -11.10
C VAL A 234 8.47 1.54 -11.72
N ASP A 235 7.68 1.69 -12.76
CA ASP A 235 7.46 2.96 -13.44
C ASP A 235 6.31 3.73 -12.78
N GLY A 236 6.63 4.80 -12.10
CA GLY A 236 5.67 5.71 -11.47
C GLY A 236 5.53 7.05 -12.20
N THR A 237 5.94 7.13 -13.48
CA THR A 237 5.85 8.38 -14.26
C THR A 237 4.43 8.71 -14.70
N SER A 238 3.61 7.69 -14.89
CA SER A 238 2.25 7.83 -15.39
C SER A 238 1.30 6.92 -14.60
N ASP A 239 0.22 7.52 -14.11
CA ASP A 239 -0.86 6.79 -13.45
C ASP A 239 -2.16 7.02 -14.23
N VAL A 240 -2.61 6.01 -14.97
CA VAL A 240 -3.78 6.05 -15.86
C VAL A 240 -4.72 4.93 -15.47
N GLY A 241 -6.02 5.24 -15.42
CA GLY A 241 -7.08 4.32 -15.03
C GLY A 241 -7.82 4.76 -13.77
N GLU A 242 -8.78 3.95 -13.35
CA GLU A 242 -9.56 4.22 -12.13
C GLU A 242 -8.73 3.91 -10.87
N PRO A 243 -8.88 4.71 -9.82
CA PRO A 243 -8.25 4.43 -8.53
C PRO A 243 -8.56 3.01 -8.05
N GLY A 244 -7.53 2.27 -7.64
CA GLY A 244 -7.64 0.86 -7.23
C GLY A 244 -7.42 -0.16 -8.37
N SER A 245 -7.44 0.27 -9.64
CA SER A 245 -7.11 -0.52 -10.82
C SER A 245 -6.28 0.26 -11.85
N SER A 246 -5.68 1.35 -11.43
CA SER A 246 -4.81 2.17 -12.28
C SER A 246 -3.52 1.43 -12.66
N ALA A 247 -2.82 1.92 -13.67
CA ALA A 247 -1.57 1.34 -14.12
C ALA A 247 -0.54 1.27 -12.98
N LEU A 248 -0.46 2.28 -12.12
CA LEU A 248 0.43 2.28 -10.97
C LEU A 248 -0.04 1.28 -9.89
N ASP A 249 -1.35 1.17 -9.65
CA ASP A 249 -1.91 0.17 -8.73
C ASP A 249 -1.53 -1.26 -9.17
N LEU A 250 -1.63 -1.53 -10.47
CA LEU A 250 -1.26 -2.83 -11.05
C LEU A 250 0.25 -3.05 -10.98
N ALA A 251 1.07 -2.04 -11.35
CA ALA A 251 2.52 -2.14 -11.29
C ALA A 251 3.01 -2.52 -9.88
N LEU A 252 2.46 -1.87 -8.85
CA LEU A 252 2.85 -2.13 -7.46
C LEU A 252 2.36 -3.48 -6.94
N ARG A 253 1.13 -3.89 -7.28
CA ARG A 253 0.62 -5.23 -6.93
C ARG A 253 1.43 -6.32 -7.62
N GLY A 254 1.72 -6.16 -8.91
CA GLY A 254 2.54 -7.08 -9.68
C GLY A 254 3.96 -7.19 -9.12
N ALA A 255 4.59 -6.05 -8.81
CA ALA A 255 5.92 -6.00 -8.22
C ALA A 255 5.96 -6.62 -6.82
N ALA A 256 4.96 -6.33 -5.96
CA ALA A 256 4.87 -6.94 -4.63
C ALA A 256 4.67 -8.45 -4.68
N ALA A 257 3.84 -8.93 -5.63
CA ALA A 257 3.61 -10.34 -5.89
C ALA A 257 4.88 -11.04 -6.41
N ALA A 258 5.55 -10.44 -7.40
CA ALA A 258 6.82 -10.91 -7.94
C ALA A 258 7.91 -10.97 -6.86
N ALA A 259 8.02 -9.91 -6.03
CA ALA A 259 8.96 -9.88 -4.92
C ALA A 259 8.81 -11.09 -4.00
N ARG A 260 7.58 -11.40 -3.60
CA ARG A 260 7.28 -12.56 -2.74
C ARG A 260 7.66 -13.86 -3.43
N THR A 261 7.25 -14.04 -4.68
CA THR A 261 7.47 -15.28 -5.44
C THR A 261 8.96 -15.58 -5.64
N TYR A 262 9.77 -14.56 -6.02
CA TYR A 262 11.22 -14.74 -6.15
C TYR A 262 11.91 -14.94 -4.79
N LEU A 263 11.48 -14.26 -3.73
CA LEU A 263 12.02 -14.48 -2.38
C LEU A 263 11.68 -15.85 -1.83
N ASP A 264 10.50 -16.39 -2.14
CA ASP A 264 10.11 -17.76 -1.79
C ASP A 264 10.95 -18.78 -2.58
N ALA A 265 11.36 -18.42 -3.82
CA ALA A 265 12.31 -19.19 -4.62
C ALA A 265 13.78 -19.02 -4.17
N ARG A 266 14.03 -18.31 -3.07
CA ARG A 266 15.35 -18.01 -2.50
C ARG A 266 16.25 -17.13 -3.37
N ASP A 267 15.68 -16.35 -4.29
CA ASP A 267 16.41 -15.32 -5.01
C ASP A 267 16.53 -14.03 -4.19
N ARG A 268 17.57 -13.24 -4.48
CA ARG A 268 17.76 -11.93 -3.84
C ARG A 268 16.99 -10.88 -4.62
N VAL A 269 16.04 -10.21 -3.97
CA VAL A 269 15.15 -9.26 -4.64
C VAL A 269 15.41 -7.84 -4.16
N GLY A 270 15.59 -6.94 -5.12
CA GLY A 270 15.65 -5.50 -4.93
C GLY A 270 14.50 -4.78 -5.67
N VAL A 271 14.36 -3.50 -5.43
CA VAL A 271 13.38 -2.66 -6.14
C VAL A 271 14.00 -1.32 -6.52
N ILE A 272 13.63 -0.83 -7.68
CA ILE A 272 13.89 0.52 -8.17
C ILE A 272 12.54 1.15 -8.50
N ASN A 273 12.24 2.28 -7.88
CA ASN A 273 11.06 3.07 -8.15
C ASN A 273 11.46 4.28 -8.96
N TYR A 274 10.99 4.37 -10.18
CA TYR A 274 11.27 5.47 -11.09
C TYR A 274 10.11 6.46 -11.12
N HIS A 275 10.36 7.70 -10.76
CA HIS A 275 9.42 8.81 -10.84
C HIS A 275 10.09 10.00 -11.55
N TRP A 276 9.29 10.96 -12.01
CA TRP A 276 9.80 12.20 -12.59
C TRP A 276 10.79 12.90 -11.66
N GLY A 277 12.07 12.93 -12.07
CA GLY A 277 13.12 13.64 -11.33
C GLY A 277 13.65 12.95 -10.07
N SER A 278 13.17 11.76 -9.73
CA SER A 278 13.67 11.00 -8.59
C SER A 278 13.71 9.50 -8.86
N VAL A 279 14.74 8.83 -8.34
CA VAL A 279 14.90 7.38 -8.38
C VAL A 279 15.10 6.89 -6.96
N GLY A 280 14.10 6.19 -6.44
CA GLY A 280 14.21 5.46 -5.17
C GLY A 280 14.70 4.03 -5.43
N TRP A 281 15.53 3.47 -4.56
CA TRP A 281 15.98 2.10 -4.73
C TRP A 281 16.24 1.39 -3.40
N LEU A 282 16.11 0.08 -3.43
CA LEU A 282 16.50 -0.85 -2.39
C LEU A 282 17.26 -2.00 -3.04
N GLY A 283 18.50 -2.22 -2.60
CA GLY A 283 19.34 -3.28 -3.16
C GLY A 283 18.80 -4.70 -2.91
N PRO A 284 19.20 -5.68 -3.74
CA PRO A 284 18.77 -7.06 -3.60
C PRO A 284 19.13 -7.64 -2.25
N GLY A 285 18.15 -8.28 -1.60
CA GLY A 285 18.27 -8.92 -0.30
C GLY A 285 17.43 -10.18 -0.23
N LEU A 286 17.61 -10.95 0.85
CA LEU A 286 16.95 -12.25 1.09
C LEU A 286 15.97 -12.18 2.26
N GLY A 287 15.05 -13.14 2.28
CA GLY A 287 14.19 -13.45 3.41
C GLY A 287 12.92 -12.62 3.50
N ARG A 288 11.98 -13.06 4.34
CA ARG A 288 10.63 -12.46 4.45
C ARG A 288 10.61 -10.99 4.82
N ARG A 289 11.61 -10.51 5.57
CA ARG A 289 11.71 -9.08 5.91
C ARG A 289 11.95 -8.19 4.69
N GLN A 290 12.58 -8.74 3.64
CA GLN A 290 12.84 -8.00 2.42
C GLN A 290 11.55 -7.61 1.68
N VAL A 291 10.50 -8.45 1.72
CA VAL A 291 9.18 -8.12 1.16
C VAL A 291 8.65 -6.81 1.74
N TYR A 292 8.66 -6.71 3.06
CA TYR A 292 8.17 -5.50 3.73
C TYR A 292 9.02 -4.27 3.42
N ARG A 293 10.35 -4.43 3.34
CA ARG A 293 11.25 -3.33 2.95
C ARG A 293 11.02 -2.87 1.51
N ILE A 294 10.75 -3.79 0.59
CA ILE A 294 10.39 -3.49 -0.80
C ILE A 294 9.08 -2.69 -0.83
N ILE A 295 8.04 -3.16 -0.15
CA ILE A 295 6.75 -2.47 -0.08
C ILE A 295 6.91 -1.10 0.58
N ASP A 296 7.62 -1.00 1.70
CA ASP A 296 7.90 0.28 2.37
C ASP A 296 8.65 1.26 1.43
N SER A 297 9.58 0.77 0.60
CA SER A 297 10.28 1.56 -0.41
C SER A 297 9.34 2.08 -1.50
N MET A 298 8.40 1.23 -1.97
CA MET A 298 7.38 1.61 -2.94
C MET A 298 6.45 2.70 -2.37
N LEU A 299 5.97 2.53 -1.13
CA LEU A 299 5.13 3.50 -0.45
C LEU A 299 5.84 4.83 -0.15
N ALA A 300 7.15 4.81 0.10
CA ALA A 300 7.94 6.02 0.31
C ALA A 300 8.03 6.87 -0.96
N SER A 301 8.05 6.23 -2.13
CA SER A 301 8.13 6.92 -3.42
C SER A 301 6.85 7.70 -3.75
N GLU A 302 5.66 7.23 -3.34
CA GLU A 302 4.39 7.96 -3.48
C GLU A 302 4.43 9.33 -2.76
N ARG A 303 5.24 9.45 -1.71
CA ARG A 303 5.35 10.68 -0.89
C ARG A 303 6.27 11.74 -1.47
N GLY A 304 6.94 11.49 -2.60
CA GLY A 304 8.04 12.36 -3.07
C GLY A 304 9.21 12.43 -2.07
N GLY A 305 9.23 11.51 -1.10
CA GLY A 305 10.19 11.46 -0.01
C GLY A 305 11.36 10.53 -0.30
N THR A 306 12.49 10.85 0.30
CA THR A 306 13.66 9.95 0.35
C THR A 306 13.31 8.73 1.19
N GLY A 307 13.07 7.58 0.54
CA GLY A 307 12.90 6.30 1.24
C GLY A 307 14.15 5.92 2.03
N PRO A 308 14.06 4.96 2.97
CA PRO A 308 15.11 4.63 3.93
C PRO A 308 16.41 4.09 3.33
N SER A 309 16.53 3.94 2.02
CA SER A 309 17.66 3.25 1.38
C SER A 309 18.28 3.97 0.18
N GLY A 310 18.28 5.31 0.14
CA GLY A 310 19.10 6.02 -0.85
C GLY A 310 18.33 6.66 -1.99
N ALA A 311 17.17 7.25 -1.73
CA ALA A 311 16.56 8.15 -2.69
C ALA A 311 17.44 9.39 -2.86
N ALA A 312 18.10 9.52 -3.99
CA ALA A 312 18.80 10.72 -4.38
C ALA A 312 17.88 11.52 -5.33
N GLN A 313 17.40 12.65 -4.85
CA GLN A 313 16.77 13.64 -5.75
C GLN A 313 17.77 14.00 -6.85
N GLY A 314 17.34 13.87 -8.11
CA GLY A 314 18.19 14.18 -9.26
C GLY A 314 19.13 13.05 -9.73
N THR A 315 19.03 11.83 -9.16
CA THR A 315 19.81 10.69 -9.65
C THR A 315 19.19 10.16 -10.95
N SER A 316 19.93 10.24 -12.04
CA SER A 316 19.56 9.59 -13.29
C SER A 316 19.72 8.07 -13.20
N MET A 317 18.85 7.29 -13.86
CA MET A 317 18.99 5.82 -13.98
C MET A 317 20.39 5.38 -14.48
N ARG A 318 21.05 6.22 -15.26
CA ARG A 318 22.44 5.97 -15.74
C ARG A 318 23.47 5.98 -14.62
N ARG A 319 23.19 6.60 -13.47
CA ARG A 319 24.09 6.74 -12.32
C ARG A 319 23.72 5.87 -11.13
N LEU A 320 22.86 4.87 -11.33
CA LEU A 320 22.51 3.92 -10.27
C LEU A 320 23.77 3.18 -9.79
N PRO A 321 23.98 3.06 -8.47
CA PRO A 321 25.09 2.30 -7.92
C PRO A 321 24.90 0.80 -8.22
N ARG A 322 26.00 0.05 -8.31
CA ARG A 322 25.95 -1.41 -8.47
C ARG A 322 25.19 -2.12 -7.35
N ALA A 323 25.09 -1.50 -6.20
CA ALA A 323 24.30 -2.02 -5.08
C ALA A 323 22.78 -2.00 -5.37
N ALA A 324 22.30 -1.07 -6.22
CA ALA A 324 20.91 -1.02 -6.64
C ALA A 324 20.63 -1.94 -7.84
N LEU A 325 21.58 -1.99 -8.77
CA LEU A 325 21.47 -2.77 -10.00
C LEU A 325 22.78 -3.56 -10.23
N PRO A 326 22.91 -4.74 -9.63
CA PRO A 326 24.08 -5.60 -9.81
C PRO A 326 24.23 -6.07 -11.26
N PRO A 327 25.49 -6.25 -11.74
CA PRO A 327 25.73 -6.86 -13.04
C PRO A 327 25.16 -8.27 -13.10
N GLY A 328 24.48 -8.61 -14.20
CA GLY A 328 23.85 -9.93 -14.38
C GLY A 328 22.53 -10.13 -13.63
N ALA A 329 22.00 -9.10 -12.97
CA ALA A 329 20.67 -9.16 -12.37
C ALA A 329 19.58 -9.31 -13.44
N LEU A 330 18.55 -10.09 -13.13
CA LEU A 330 17.32 -10.10 -13.90
C LEU A 330 16.50 -8.87 -13.54
N VAL A 331 16.13 -8.05 -14.51
CA VAL A 331 15.29 -6.87 -14.30
C VAL A 331 13.87 -7.16 -14.76
N VAL A 332 12.94 -7.13 -13.83
CA VAL A 332 11.50 -7.24 -14.13
C VAL A 332 10.88 -5.86 -14.03
N VAL A 333 10.43 -5.34 -15.17
CA VAL A 333 9.91 -3.97 -15.31
C VAL A 333 8.40 -4.00 -15.29
N PHE A 334 7.79 -3.17 -14.46
CA PHE A 334 6.34 -2.94 -14.43
C PHE A 334 6.07 -1.52 -14.90
N SER A 335 5.50 -1.36 -16.10
CA SER A 335 5.31 -0.04 -16.73
C SER A 335 4.09 -0.05 -17.65
N PRO A 336 3.33 1.06 -17.72
CA PRO A 336 2.34 1.26 -18.78
C PRO A 336 2.95 1.66 -20.12
N LEU A 337 4.28 1.84 -20.21
CA LEU A 337 5.03 2.24 -21.41
C LEU A 337 4.53 3.54 -22.05
N LEU A 338 4.00 4.48 -21.27
CA LEU A 338 3.45 5.74 -21.74
C LEU A 338 4.50 6.85 -21.86
N ASP A 339 5.55 6.81 -21.04
CA ASP A 339 6.62 7.79 -21.06
C ASP A 339 7.76 7.35 -22.00
N GLN A 340 7.97 8.10 -23.07
CA GLN A 340 9.02 7.80 -24.04
C GLN A 340 10.43 7.84 -23.44
N ARG A 341 10.67 8.71 -22.46
CA ARG A 341 11.96 8.77 -21.75
C ARG A 341 12.23 7.50 -20.97
N PHE A 342 11.19 6.92 -20.36
CA PHE A 342 11.33 5.65 -19.67
C PHE A 342 11.63 4.51 -20.65
N VAL A 343 10.99 4.50 -21.81
CA VAL A 343 11.28 3.53 -22.89
C VAL A 343 12.74 3.66 -23.38
N GLU A 344 13.27 4.87 -23.49
CA GLU A 344 14.68 5.10 -23.83
C GLU A 344 15.63 4.55 -22.75
N ILE A 345 15.26 4.67 -21.48
CA ILE A 345 16.01 4.07 -20.36
C ILE A 345 16.05 2.55 -20.49
N LEU A 346 14.94 1.91 -20.85
CA LEU A 346 14.89 0.45 -21.04
C LEU A 346 15.80 0.01 -22.21
N ARG A 347 15.85 0.78 -23.29
CA ARG A 347 16.75 0.54 -24.42
C ARG A 347 18.21 0.64 -23.99
N ASP A 348 18.60 1.73 -23.30
CA ASP A 348 19.96 1.93 -22.75
C ASP A 348 20.36 0.77 -21.82
N MET A 349 19.45 0.31 -20.95
CA MET A 349 19.71 -0.84 -20.07
C MET A 349 19.94 -2.12 -20.88
N ARG A 350 19.17 -2.36 -21.93
CA ARG A 350 19.34 -3.53 -22.79
C ARG A 350 20.67 -3.49 -23.54
N GLU A 351 21.05 -2.34 -24.09
CA GLU A 351 22.35 -2.12 -24.77
C GLU A 351 23.53 -2.36 -23.80
N ARG A 352 23.35 -2.04 -22.52
CA ARG A 352 24.33 -2.33 -21.46
C ARG A 352 24.38 -3.80 -21.04
N GLY A 353 23.58 -4.68 -21.66
CA GLY A 353 23.59 -6.12 -21.46
C GLY A 353 22.73 -6.63 -20.32
N PHE A 354 21.84 -5.82 -19.75
CA PHE A 354 20.93 -6.33 -18.71
C PHE A 354 19.87 -7.26 -19.31
N THR A 355 19.65 -8.39 -18.64
CA THR A 355 18.54 -9.28 -18.95
C THR A 355 17.27 -8.71 -18.35
N MET A 356 16.25 -8.49 -19.16
CA MET A 356 15.02 -7.86 -18.68
C MET A 356 13.77 -8.46 -19.29
N LEU A 357 12.67 -8.35 -18.54
CA LEU A 357 11.29 -8.63 -18.94
C LEU A 357 10.46 -7.40 -18.63
N VAL A 358 9.59 -6.99 -19.53
CA VAL A 358 8.63 -5.91 -19.31
C VAL A 358 7.25 -6.49 -19.14
N VAL A 359 6.64 -6.16 -18.02
CA VAL A 359 5.22 -6.39 -17.74
C VAL A 359 4.48 -5.09 -18.04
N ASP A 360 3.74 -5.10 -19.13
CA ASP A 360 2.90 -4.00 -19.54
C ASP A 360 1.59 -4.04 -18.73
N VAL A 361 1.39 -3.03 -17.91
CA VAL A 361 0.25 -2.89 -16.99
C VAL A 361 -0.79 -1.88 -17.48
N LEU A 362 -0.73 -1.50 -18.75
CA LEU A 362 -1.67 -0.56 -19.33
C LEU A 362 -3.01 -1.24 -19.65
N ASN A 363 -3.99 -1.09 -18.78
CA ASN A 363 -5.35 -1.64 -18.94
C ASN A 363 -6.41 -0.58 -19.27
N ALA A 364 -6.04 0.68 -19.25
CA ALA A 364 -6.95 1.77 -19.55
C ALA A 364 -6.66 2.36 -20.92
N ASP A 365 -7.72 2.53 -21.69
CA ASP A 365 -7.67 3.40 -22.86
C ASP A 365 -7.61 4.88 -22.43
N PRO A 366 -6.99 5.77 -23.20
CA PRO A 366 -7.01 7.19 -22.89
C PRO A 366 -8.45 7.70 -22.81
N PRO A 367 -8.76 8.62 -21.88
CA PRO A 367 -10.11 9.16 -21.73
C PRO A 367 -10.52 9.87 -23.01
N THR A 368 -11.44 9.28 -23.75
CA THR A 368 -11.93 9.81 -25.02
C THR A 368 -13.34 10.35 -24.86
N ARG A 369 -13.58 11.55 -25.39
CA ARG A 369 -14.94 12.05 -25.58
C ARG A 369 -15.57 11.37 -26.80
N PRO A 370 -16.89 11.14 -26.88
CA PRO A 370 -17.53 10.35 -27.96
C PRO A 370 -17.63 11.10 -29.30
N ARG A 371 -16.51 11.64 -29.82
CA ARG A 371 -16.43 12.30 -31.14
C ARG A 371 -15.74 11.40 -32.15
N VAL A 372 -16.02 11.59 -33.45
CA VAL A 372 -15.38 10.81 -34.53
C VAL A 372 -13.85 10.99 -34.54
N THR A 373 -13.38 12.21 -34.27
CA THR A 373 -11.96 12.55 -34.12
C THR A 373 -11.30 11.74 -33.01
N ASP A 374 -12.03 11.42 -31.95
CA ASP A 374 -11.49 10.69 -30.78
C ASP A 374 -11.28 9.21 -31.10
N ARG A 375 -12.07 8.62 -32.02
CA ARG A 375 -11.84 7.25 -32.50
C ARG A 375 -10.56 7.11 -33.30
N MET A 376 -10.26 8.10 -34.16
CA MET A 376 -9.01 8.13 -34.91
C MET A 376 -7.82 8.36 -33.99
N ALA A 377 -7.89 9.30 -33.05
CA ALA A 377 -6.86 9.56 -32.07
C ALA A 377 -6.56 8.31 -31.22
N ARG A 378 -7.59 7.59 -30.78
CA ARG A 378 -7.44 6.33 -30.06
C ARG A 378 -6.71 5.28 -30.91
N ARG A 379 -7.07 5.14 -32.19
CA ARG A 379 -6.43 4.17 -33.08
C ARG A 379 -4.95 4.51 -33.32
N ILE A 380 -4.62 5.77 -33.54
CA ILE A 380 -3.24 6.24 -33.65
C ILE A 380 -2.46 5.91 -32.38
N TRP A 381 -3.01 6.25 -31.22
CA TRP A 381 -2.38 5.96 -29.94
C TRP A 381 -2.16 4.46 -29.72
N GLN A 382 -3.14 3.61 -30.05
CA GLN A 382 -2.98 2.15 -29.96
C GLN A 382 -1.86 1.64 -30.86
N MET A 383 -1.75 2.18 -32.09
CA MET A 383 -0.66 1.84 -33.02
C MET A 383 0.71 2.30 -32.47
N GLU A 384 0.79 3.47 -31.85
CA GLU A 384 2.02 3.96 -31.20
C GLU A 384 2.43 3.05 -30.04
N GLN A 385 1.48 2.64 -29.19
CA GLN A 385 1.75 1.70 -28.10
C GLN A 385 2.22 0.33 -28.63
N GLU A 386 1.60 -0.16 -29.70
CA GLU A 386 2.02 -1.41 -30.33
C GLU A 386 3.41 -1.31 -30.97
N ALA A 387 3.74 -0.17 -31.58
CA ALA A 387 5.07 0.09 -32.12
C ALA A 387 6.14 0.12 -31.01
N ILE A 388 5.85 0.70 -29.83
CA ILE A 388 6.76 0.67 -28.68
C ILE A 388 7.00 -0.77 -28.23
N ARG A 389 5.92 -1.56 -28.03
CA ARG A 389 6.03 -2.98 -27.65
C ARG A 389 6.84 -3.78 -28.68
N PHE A 390 6.59 -3.55 -29.96
CA PHE A 390 7.30 -4.20 -31.05
C PHE A 390 8.80 -3.83 -31.02
N SER A 391 9.14 -2.55 -30.88
CA SER A 391 10.53 -2.10 -30.83
C SER A 391 11.33 -2.70 -29.67
N LEU A 392 10.70 -2.89 -28.49
CA LEU A 392 11.35 -3.55 -27.35
C LEU A 392 11.57 -5.05 -27.63
N ARG A 393 10.59 -5.73 -28.26
CA ARG A 393 10.74 -7.14 -28.66
C ARG A 393 11.84 -7.35 -29.71
N GLU A 394 12.00 -6.44 -30.66
CA GLU A 394 13.10 -6.44 -31.63
C GLU A 394 14.48 -6.36 -30.95
N LEU A 395 14.61 -5.62 -29.87
CA LEU A 395 15.80 -5.57 -29.02
C LEU A 395 15.99 -6.82 -28.15
N GLY A 396 15.13 -7.83 -28.31
CA GLY A 396 15.17 -9.05 -27.49
C GLY A 396 14.69 -8.85 -26.06
N VAL A 397 13.84 -7.83 -25.80
CA VAL A 397 13.18 -7.61 -24.53
C VAL A 397 11.75 -8.16 -24.61
N PRO A 398 11.40 -9.26 -23.94
CA PRO A 398 10.03 -9.74 -23.89
C PRO A 398 9.11 -8.71 -23.25
N VAL A 399 7.94 -8.52 -23.84
CA VAL A 399 6.87 -7.68 -23.30
C VAL A 399 5.63 -8.54 -23.13
N VAL A 400 5.19 -8.68 -21.87
CA VAL A 400 4.00 -9.43 -21.47
C VAL A 400 2.95 -8.43 -21.00
N HIS A 401 1.77 -8.47 -21.60
CA HIS A 401 0.64 -7.68 -21.09
C HIS A 401 -0.02 -8.40 -19.92
N TRP A 402 -0.34 -7.66 -18.86
CA TRP A 402 -0.97 -8.19 -17.66
C TRP A 402 -2.13 -7.32 -17.19
N ASP A 403 -3.29 -7.95 -17.04
CA ASP A 403 -4.56 -7.30 -16.67
C ASP A 403 -4.79 -7.18 -15.15
N GLY A 404 -3.86 -7.68 -14.32
CA GLY A 404 -4.00 -7.71 -12.87
C GLY A 404 -4.87 -8.86 -12.33
N ILE A 405 -5.52 -9.63 -13.19
CA ILE A 405 -6.46 -10.71 -12.82
C ILE A 405 -5.91 -12.07 -13.23
N SER A 406 -5.39 -12.16 -14.45
CA SER A 406 -4.77 -13.39 -14.97
C SER A 406 -3.49 -13.74 -14.23
N SER A 407 -3.07 -15.01 -14.27
CA SER A 407 -1.78 -15.40 -13.72
C SER A 407 -0.66 -14.71 -14.48
N LEU A 408 0.30 -14.16 -13.76
CA LEU A 408 1.48 -13.53 -14.32
C LEU A 408 2.63 -14.54 -14.35
N ASP A 409 3.00 -14.98 -15.55
CA ASP A 409 4.12 -15.89 -15.74
C ASP A 409 5.43 -15.11 -15.83
N LEU A 410 6.27 -15.28 -14.82
CA LEU A 410 7.60 -14.66 -14.77
C LEU A 410 8.70 -15.68 -15.04
N PRO A 411 9.85 -15.29 -15.62
CA PRO A 411 10.96 -16.17 -15.84
C PRO A 411 11.56 -16.64 -14.51
N LEU A 412 11.97 -17.91 -14.45
CA LEU A 412 12.86 -18.34 -13.39
C LEU A 412 14.16 -17.52 -13.50
N ALA A 413 14.60 -16.99 -12.38
CA ALA A 413 15.87 -16.28 -12.32
C ALA A 413 17.08 -17.23 -12.51
N ARG A 414 16.88 -18.53 -12.34
CA ARG A 414 17.90 -19.57 -12.49
C ARG A 414 17.84 -20.19 -13.88
N TYR A 415 18.94 -20.12 -14.60
CA TYR A 415 19.24 -20.91 -15.79
C TYR A 415 20.35 -21.92 -15.51
#